data_8a618d184452d6edde2363fde7b85bcf
#
_entry.id   8a618d184452d6edde2363fde7b85bcf
#
_cell.length_a   1.000
_cell.length_b   1.000
_cell.length_c   1.000
_cell.angle_alpha   90.00
_cell.angle_beta   90.00
_cell.angle_gamma   90.00
#
_symmetry.space_group_name_H-M   'P 1'
#
loop_
_entity.id
_entity.type
_entity.pdbx_description
1 polymer ?
#
loop_
_entity_poly.entity_id
_entity_poly.type
_entity_poly.pdbx_seq_one_letter_code
_entity_poly.pdbx_strand_id
1 'polypeptide(L)'
;MDAQTRREREDRMETMIRQWGTSVLRTCFVCLSDAQQAEDAMQETFLKAWRNLDQFEKRNGASEKTWLMHIALNVCRDYRRSRWYRHVDMSRSLEDIPLHVNDALPEDRELLSDVLSLPEKLRQPILLYYYQDMTLEEIAEALGTSKSTVYNRLRKAEDQLRITLTGGDCYV
;
A
#
# COMPACT_ATOMS: atom_id res chain seq x y z
N MET A 1 -12.18 0.72 30.78
CA MET A 1 -11.23 -0.28 30.23
C MET A 1 -10.26 -0.61 31.34
N ASP A 2 -10.22 -1.85 31.79
CA ASP A 2 -9.30 -2.26 32.83
C ASP A 2 -7.86 -2.41 32.32
N ALA A 3 -6.90 -2.55 33.26
CA ALA A 3 -5.47 -2.62 32.90
C ALA A 3 -5.12 -3.88 32.10
N GLN A 4 -5.85 -4.97 32.30
CA GLN A 4 -5.66 -6.24 31.59
C GLN A 4 -6.09 -6.10 30.11
N THR A 5 -7.28 -5.59 29.85
CA THR A 5 -7.80 -5.34 28.51
C THR A 5 -6.90 -4.38 27.73
N ARG A 6 -6.33 -3.39 28.39
CA ARG A 6 -5.40 -2.45 27.75
C ARG A 6 -4.11 -3.15 27.30
N ARG A 7 -3.51 -3.99 28.13
CA ARG A 7 -2.30 -4.76 27.81
C ARG A 7 -2.54 -5.70 26.62
N GLU A 8 -3.64 -6.43 26.65
CA GLU A 8 -4.01 -7.34 25.55
C GLU A 8 -4.12 -6.60 24.20
N ARG A 9 -4.66 -5.39 24.21
CA ARG A 9 -4.73 -4.55 23.00
C ARG A 9 -3.36 -4.04 22.58
N GLU A 10 -2.51 -3.63 23.51
CA GLU A 10 -1.13 -3.18 23.24
C GLU A 10 -0.31 -4.32 22.62
N ASP A 11 -0.35 -5.52 23.20
CA ASP A 11 0.34 -6.71 22.71
C ASP A 11 -0.15 -7.10 21.29
N ARG A 12 -1.45 -7.02 21.06
CA ARG A 12 -2.02 -7.30 19.74
C ARG A 12 -1.56 -6.29 18.70
N MET A 13 -1.59 -5.00 19.02
CA MET A 13 -1.14 -3.96 18.10
C MET A 13 0.36 -4.09 17.78
N GLU A 14 1.18 -4.38 18.79
CA GLU A 14 2.60 -4.64 18.59
C GLU A 14 2.82 -5.82 17.62
N THR A 15 2.06 -6.90 17.78
CA THR A 15 2.11 -8.06 16.88
C THR A 15 1.72 -7.67 15.45
N MET A 16 0.66 -6.89 15.28
CA MET A 16 0.21 -6.41 13.96
C MET A 16 1.27 -5.51 13.30
N ILE A 17 1.88 -4.60 14.06
CA ILE A 17 2.95 -3.73 13.55
C ILE A 17 4.15 -4.58 13.11
N ARG A 18 4.57 -5.56 13.90
CA ARG A 18 5.68 -6.45 13.58
C ARG A 18 5.39 -7.29 12.33
N GLN A 19 4.17 -7.78 12.18
CA GLN A 19 3.78 -8.64 11.08
C GLN A 19 3.53 -7.87 9.77
N TRP A 20 2.88 -6.71 9.85
CA TRP A 20 2.37 -5.99 8.69
C TRP A 20 3.02 -4.63 8.43
N GLY A 21 3.90 -4.17 9.31
CA GLY A 21 4.51 -2.84 9.23
C GLY A 21 5.23 -2.60 7.90
N THR A 22 6.08 -3.54 7.47
CA THR A 22 6.79 -3.49 6.18
C THR A 22 5.82 -3.46 4.99
N SER A 23 4.77 -4.28 5.03
CA SER A 23 3.73 -4.33 4.00
C SER A 23 2.95 -3.02 3.90
N VAL A 24 2.59 -2.42 5.04
CA VAL A 24 1.93 -1.11 5.10
C VAL A 24 2.84 -0.01 4.58
N LEU A 25 4.12 0.02 5.01
CA LEU A 25 5.09 1.01 4.54
C LEU A 25 5.30 0.95 3.03
N ARG A 26 5.47 -0.25 2.49
CA ARG A 26 5.58 -0.48 1.03
C ARG A 26 4.36 0.05 0.29
N THR A 27 3.17 -0.25 0.78
CA THR A 27 1.91 0.20 0.19
C THR A 27 1.82 1.73 0.20
N CYS A 28 2.15 2.37 1.32
CA CYS A 28 2.16 3.82 1.44
C CYS A 28 3.18 4.45 0.48
N PHE A 29 4.39 3.89 0.38
CA PHE A 29 5.42 4.39 -0.52
C PHE A 29 5.00 4.31 -1.99
N VAL A 30 4.49 3.17 -2.44
CA VAL A 30 4.03 3.01 -3.83
C VAL A 30 2.84 3.95 -4.13
N CYS A 31 2.00 4.24 -3.14
CA CYS A 31 0.90 5.19 -3.32
C CYS A 31 1.34 6.66 -3.34
N LEU A 32 2.33 7.04 -2.54
CA LEU A 32 2.70 8.44 -2.31
C LEU A 32 3.99 8.85 -3.05
N SER A 33 4.87 7.89 -3.37
CA SER A 33 6.17 8.10 -4.01
C SER A 33 7.09 9.07 -3.23
N ASP A 34 6.89 9.17 -1.92
CA ASP A 34 7.66 10.00 -1.00
C ASP A 34 7.88 9.21 0.30
N ALA A 35 9.15 9.01 0.69
CA ALA A 35 9.50 8.18 1.83
C ALA A 35 8.99 8.75 3.16
N GLN A 36 9.13 10.07 3.36
CA GLN A 36 8.68 10.71 4.59
C GLN A 36 7.16 10.64 4.74
N GLN A 37 6.43 10.93 3.66
CA GLN A 37 4.97 10.80 3.67
C GLN A 37 4.51 9.36 3.83
N ALA A 38 5.26 8.39 3.29
CA ALA A 38 4.95 6.97 3.46
C ALA A 38 5.09 6.53 4.92
N GLU A 39 6.13 6.99 5.62
CA GLU A 39 6.31 6.73 7.05
C GLU A 39 5.21 7.37 7.89
N ASP A 40 4.89 8.64 7.62
CA ASP A 40 3.81 9.34 8.31
C ASP A 40 2.45 8.67 8.07
N ALA A 41 2.18 8.25 6.84
CA ALA A 41 0.96 7.53 6.48
C ALA A 41 0.90 6.13 7.13
N MET A 42 2.03 5.43 7.26
CA MET A 42 2.10 4.17 7.99
C MET A 42 1.75 4.38 9.47
N GLN A 43 2.34 5.37 10.13
CA GLN A 43 2.03 5.70 11.52
C GLN A 43 0.55 6.05 11.71
N GLU A 44 0.00 6.90 10.85
CA GLU A 44 -1.43 7.25 10.87
C GLU A 44 -2.34 6.03 10.64
N THR A 45 -1.91 5.10 9.78
CA THR A 45 -2.61 3.83 9.54
C THR A 45 -2.74 3.02 10.83
N PHE A 46 -1.64 2.82 11.56
CA PHE A 46 -1.66 2.07 12.82
C PHE A 46 -2.39 2.82 13.95
N LEU A 47 -2.32 4.15 13.99
CA LEU A 47 -3.14 4.95 14.91
C LEU A 47 -4.64 4.79 14.64
N LYS A 48 -5.06 4.81 13.37
CA LYS A 48 -6.46 4.55 13.00
C LYS A 48 -6.86 3.10 13.30
N ALA A 49 -5.98 2.14 13.06
CA ALA A 49 -6.20 0.75 13.40
C ALA A 49 -6.38 0.58 14.92
N TRP A 50 -5.53 1.18 15.73
CA TRP A 50 -5.66 1.17 17.18
C TRP A 50 -7.01 1.70 17.67
N ARG A 51 -7.47 2.82 17.13
CA ARG A 51 -8.77 3.42 17.49
C ARG A 51 -9.96 2.54 17.11
N ASN A 52 -9.83 1.74 16.07
CA ASN A 52 -10.90 0.91 15.51
C ASN A 52 -10.74 -0.59 15.76
N LEU A 53 -9.80 -1.01 16.60
CA LEU A 53 -9.47 -2.42 16.83
C LEU A 53 -10.68 -3.22 17.31
N ASP A 54 -11.48 -2.68 18.24
CA ASP A 54 -12.68 -3.34 18.77
C ASP A 54 -13.77 -3.55 17.70
N GLN A 55 -13.83 -2.66 16.70
CA GLN A 55 -14.76 -2.80 15.58
C GLN A 55 -14.30 -3.88 14.60
N PHE A 56 -12.99 -4.00 14.40
CA PHE A 56 -12.42 -5.06 13.59
C PHE A 56 -12.71 -6.44 14.19
N GLU A 57 -12.51 -6.61 15.49
CA GLU A 57 -12.76 -7.87 16.21
C GLU A 57 -14.23 -8.34 16.10
N LYS A 58 -15.16 -7.42 15.95
CA LYS A 58 -16.58 -7.71 15.73
C LYS A 58 -16.92 -8.06 14.29
N ARG A 59 -16.04 -7.83 13.34
CA ARG A 59 -16.20 -8.18 11.93
C ARG A 59 -15.76 -9.62 11.69
N ASN A 60 -16.70 -10.54 11.63
CA ASN A 60 -16.43 -11.93 11.28
C ASN A 60 -15.99 -12.02 9.80
N GLY A 61 -14.73 -12.36 9.55
CA GLY A 61 -14.26 -12.84 8.27
C GLY A 61 -13.24 -12.02 7.48
N ALA A 62 -12.99 -10.75 7.82
CA ALA A 62 -11.92 -9.98 7.17
C ALA A 62 -10.55 -10.32 7.77
N SER A 63 -9.51 -10.50 6.93
CA SER A 63 -8.15 -10.68 7.42
C SER A 63 -7.60 -9.35 7.98
N GLU A 64 -6.73 -9.43 8.98
CA GLU A 64 -6.02 -8.25 9.52
C GLU A 64 -5.30 -7.47 8.42
N LYS A 65 -4.66 -8.19 7.51
CA LYS A 65 -3.96 -7.64 6.36
C LYS A 65 -4.88 -6.82 5.48
N THR A 66 -6.00 -7.39 5.04
CA THR A 66 -6.98 -6.71 4.18
C THR A 66 -7.52 -5.46 4.85
N TRP A 67 -7.83 -5.55 6.13
CA TRP A 67 -8.32 -4.41 6.92
C TRP A 67 -7.26 -3.30 7.05
N LEU A 68 -6.01 -3.63 7.35
CA LEU A 68 -4.92 -2.66 7.41
C LEU A 68 -4.65 -2.01 6.06
N MET A 69 -4.67 -2.79 4.95
CA MET A 69 -4.52 -2.25 3.61
C MET A 69 -5.64 -1.29 3.25
N HIS A 70 -6.89 -1.59 3.62
CA HIS A 70 -8.01 -0.66 3.45
C HIS A 70 -7.77 0.68 4.18
N ILE A 71 -7.31 0.63 5.44
CA ILE A 71 -6.98 1.85 6.21
C ILE A 71 -5.83 2.61 5.53
N ALA A 72 -4.73 1.93 5.17
CA ALA A 72 -3.56 2.53 4.54
C ALA A 72 -3.90 3.24 3.23
N LEU A 73 -4.68 2.60 2.37
CA LEU A 73 -5.12 3.19 1.09
C LEU A 73 -6.00 4.43 1.29
N ASN A 74 -6.86 4.42 2.32
CA ASN A 74 -7.66 5.59 2.67
C ASN A 74 -6.79 6.73 3.21
N VAL A 75 -5.82 6.43 4.08
CA VAL A 75 -4.84 7.41 4.57
C VAL A 75 -4.07 8.04 3.39
N CYS A 76 -3.52 7.22 2.49
CA CYS A 76 -2.81 7.71 1.32
C CYS A 76 -3.70 8.59 0.41
N ARG A 77 -4.98 8.23 0.28
CA ARG A 77 -5.95 9.04 -0.47
C ARG A 77 -6.16 10.40 0.17
N ASP A 78 -6.24 10.46 1.51
CA ASP A 78 -6.39 11.70 2.26
C ASP A 78 -5.14 12.60 2.10
N TYR A 79 -3.93 12.02 2.20
CA TYR A 79 -2.67 12.72 1.95
C TYR A 79 -2.65 13.39 0.56
N ARG A 80 -3.08 12.68 -0.48
CA ARG A 80 -3.11 13.22 -1.85
C ARG A 80 -4.19 14.27 -2.08
N ARG A 81 -5.28 14.24 -1.34
CA ARG A 81 -6.29 15.29 -1.36
C ARG A 81 -5.85 16.54 -0.63
N SER A 82 -4.90 16.43 0.30
CA SER A 82 -4.39 17.57 1.04
C SER A 82 -3.70 18.56 0.08
N ARG A 83 -3.81 19.84 0.39
CA ARG A 83 -3.24 20.94 -0.40
C ARG A 83 -1.71 20.85 -0.49
N TRP A 84 -1.08 20.17 0.47
CA TRP A 84 0.36 19.95 0.57
C TRP A 84 0.88 19.01 -0.50
N TYR A 85 0.17 17.92 -0.78
CA TYR A 85 0.57 16.93 -1.77
C TYR A 85 0.64 17.49 -3.20
N ARG A 86 -0.16 18.49 -3.53
CA ARG A 86 -0.17 19.14 -4.87
C ARG A 86 1.12 19.89 -5.20
N HIS A 87 1.97 20.14 -4.21
CA HIS A 87 3.22 20.90 -4.34
C HIS A 87 4.47 20.05 -4.15
N VAL A 88 4.32 18.76 -3.88
CA VAL A 88 5.44 17.81 -3.80
C VAL A 88 5.84 17.43 -5.22
N ASP A 89 7.06 17.78 -5.58
CA ASP A 89 7.67 17.38 -6.83
C ASP A 89 7.85 15.86 -6.84
N MET A 90 7.12 15.17 -7.70
CA MET A 90 7.17 13.71 -7.89
C MET A 90 8.49 13.25 -8.55
N SER A 91 9.41 14.17 -8.82
CA SER A 91 10.70 13.90 -9.49
C SER A 91 11.81 13.43 -8.55
N ARG A 92 11.50 13.14 -7.27
CA ARG A 92 12.51 12.61 -6.35
C ARG A 92 13.04 11.27 -6.86
N SER A 93 14.37 11.21 -7.00
CA SER A 93 15.07 10.01 -7.44
C SER A 93 14.85 8.85 -6.46
N LEU A 94 14.71 7.64 -7.00
CA LEU A 94 14.71 6.39 -6.19
C LEU A 94 16.02 6.21 -5.41
N GLU A 95 17.05 6.96 -5.74
CA GLU A 95 18.38 6.95 -5.07
C GLU A 95 18.35 7.63 -3.70
N ASP A 96 17.41 8.55 -3.47
CA ASP A 96 17.29 9.31 -2.21
C ASP A 96 16.38 8.62 -1.17
N ILE A 97 15.99 7.37 -1.40
CA ILE A 97 15.12 6.63 -0.48
C ILE A 97 15.92 6.18 0.75
N PRO A 98 15.46 6.49 1.98
CA PRO A 98 16.07 5.99 3.20
C PRO A 98 16.20 4.47 3.23
N LEU A 99 17.29 3.94 3.83
CA LEU A 99 17.62 2.52 3.77
C LEU A 99 16.48 1.63 4.28
N HIS A 100 15.86 1.99 5.39
CA HIS A 100 14.75 1.22 5.99
C HIS A 100 13.47 1.20 5.15
N VAL A 101 13.21 2.26 4.36
CA VAL A 101 12.12 2.25 3.36
C VAL A 101 12.55 1.42 2.16
N ASN A 102 13.81 1.54 1.77
CA ASN A 102 14.39 0.79 0.68
C ASN A 102 14.32 -0.72 0.90
N ASP A 103 14.60 -1.20 2.11
CA ASP A 103 14.51 -2.61 2.49
C ASP A 103 13.07 -3.16 2.40
N ALA A 104 12.08 -2.28 2.49
CA ALA A 104 10.68 -2.63 2.30
C ALA A 104 10.27 -2.74 0.82
N LEU A 105 11.06 -2.22 -0.11
CA LEU A 105 10.73 -2.15 -1.53
C LEU A 105 11.24 -3.38 -2.29
N PRO A 106 10.69 -3.66 -3.48
CA PRO A 106 11.21 -4.70 -4.36
C PRO A 106 12.68 -4.46 -4.72
N GLU A 107 13.45 -5.55 -4.83
CA GLU A 107 14.87 -5.49 -5.23
C GLU A 107 15.04 -4.99 -6.67
N ASP A 108 14.08 -5.32 -7.55
CA ASP A 108 14.08 -4.87 -8.94
C ASP A 108 13.64 -3.40 -9.05
N ARG A 109 14.64 -2.54 -9.18
CA ARG A 109 14.46 -1.08 -9.25
C ARG A 109 13.84 -0.61 -10.55
N GLU A 110 14.11 -1.29 -11.66
CA GLU A 110 13.53 -0.94 -12.97
C GLU A 110 12.04 -1.25 -12.93
N LEU A 111 11.66 -2.44 -12.49
CA LEU A 111 10.26 -2.82 -12.34
C LEU A 111 9.52 -1.89 -11.34
N LEU A 112 10.17 -1.51 -10.23
CA LEU A 112 9.59 -0.56 -9.30
C LEU A 112 9.34 0.80 -9.97
N SER A 113 10.30 1.30 -10.75
CA SER A 113 10.16 2.55 -11.50
C SER A 113 9.00 2.49 -12.49
N ASP A 114 8.87 1.39 -13.22
CA ASP A 114 7.78 1.17 -14.16
C ASP A 114 6.41 1.12 -13.45
N VAL A 115 6.34 0.43 -12.32
CA VAL A 115 5.12 0.40 -11.48
C VAL A 115 4.78 1.80 -10.97
N LEU A 116 5.76 2.58 -10.51
CA LEU A 116 5.55 3.95 -10.03
C LEU A 116 5.10 4.90 -11.15
N SER A 117 5.44 4.62 -12.41
CA SER A 117 4.99 5.39 -13.57
C SER A 117 3.52 5.14 -13.94
N LEU A 118 2.94 4.03 -13.50
CA LEU A 118 1.53 3.72 -13.77
C LEU A 118 0.59 4.74 -13.11
N PRO A 119 -0.56 5.03 -13.76
CA PRO A 119 -1.65 5.74 -13.08
C PRO A 119 -2.04 5.03 -11.79
N GLU A 120 -2.36 5.79 -10.74
CA GLU A 120 -2.70 5.26 -9.42
C GLU A 120 -3.71 4.11 -9.43
N LYS A 121 -4.80 4.28 -10.19
CA LYS A 121 -5.86 3.27 -10.31
C LYS A 121 -5.37 1.92 -10.84
N LEU A 122 -4.25 1.91 -11.55
CA LEU A 122 -3.61 0.71 -12.06
C LEU A 122 -2.50 0.22 -11.14
N ARG A 123 -1.75 1.14 -10.53
CA ARG A 123 -0.64 0.87 -9.62
C ARG A 123 -1.07 0.14 -8.35
N GLN A 124 -2.18 0.58 -7.74
CA GLN A 124 -2.69 -0.04 -6.51
C GLN A 124 -3.01 -1.53 -6.64
N PRO A 125 -3.81 -1.98 -7.64
CA PRO A 125 -4.06 -3.41 -7.82
C PRO A 125 -2.80 -4.25 -8.06
N ILE A 126 -1.85 -3.74 -8.86
CA ILE A 126 -0.56 -4.41 -9.11
C ILE A 126 0.20 -4.62 -7.81
N LEU A 127 0.33 -3.59 -6.98
CA LEU A 127 0.97 -3.69 -5.68
C LEU A 127 0.31 -4.74 -4.79
N LEU A 128 -1.00 -4.66 -4.64
CA LEU A 128 -1.74 -5.54 -3.74
C LEU A 128 -1.72 -7.00 -4.20
N TYR A 129 -1.77 -7.23 -5.50
CA TYR A 129 -1.77 -8.58 -6.07
C TYR A 129 -0.38 -9.22 -6.04
N TYR A 130 0.64 -8.56 -6.61
CA TYR A 130 1.98 -9.16 -6.80
C TYR A 130 2.91 -8.99 -5.60
N TYR A 131 2.78 -7.93 -4.82
CA TYR A 131 3.69 -7.69 -3.68
C TYR A 131 3.06 -7.97 -2.32
N GLN A 132 1.72 -7.98 -2.26
CA GLN A 132 1.01 -8.29 -1.02
C GLN A 132 0.31 -9.65 -1.06
N ASP A 133 0.40 -10.39 -2.16
CA ASP A 133 -0.23 -11.72 -2.34
C ASP A 133 -1.72 -11.73 -1.99
N MET A 134 -2.44 -10.66 -2.30
CA MET A 134 -3.86 -10.54 -2.03
C MET A 134 -4.68 -11.11 -3.18
N THR A 135 -5.78 -11.77 -2.85
CA THR A 135 -6.77 -12.23 -3.84
C THR A 135 -7.54 -11.07 -4.46
N LEU A 136 -8.18 -11.30 -5.61
CA LEU A 136 -9.00 -10.27 -6.26
C LEU A 136 -10.15 -9.79 -5.37
N GLU A 137 -10.69 -10.68 -4.55
CA GLU A 137 -11.74 -10.38 -3.56
C GLU A 137 -11.23 -9.45 -2.46
N GLU A 138 -10.09 -9.76 -1.88
CA GLU A 138 -9.45 -8.93 -0.84
C GLU A 138 -9.06 -7.56 -1.36
N ILE A 139 -8.54 -7.50 -2.60
CA ILE A 139 -8.21 -6.23 -3.27
C ILE A 139 -9.47 -5.41 -3.52
N ALA A 140 -10.54 -6.05 -3.98
CA ALA A 140 -11.82 -5.39 -4.19
C ALA A 140 -12.38 -4.79 -2.89
N GLU A 141 -12.29 -5.53 -1.78
CA GLU A 141 -12.66 -5.05 -0.45
C GLU A 141 -11.77 -3.88 -0.01
N ALA A 142 -10.44 -4.01 -0.11
CA ALA A 142 -9.50 -2.97 0.29
C ALA A 142 -9.64 -1.67 -0.51
N LEU A 143 -9.93 -1.78 -1.81
CA LEU A 143 -10.11 -0.62 -2.70
C LEU A 143 -11.56 -0.08 -2.72
N GLY A 144 -12.50 -0.76 -2.07
CA GLY A 144 -13.92 -0.39 -2.08
C GLY A 144 -14.52 -0.43 -3.49
N THR A 145 -14.19 -1.47 -4.29
CA THR A 145 -14.65 -1.63 -5.66
C THR A 145 -15.09 -3.06 -5.95
N SER A 146 -15.50 -3.38 -7.18
CA SER A 146 -15.89 -4.73 -7.56
C SER A 146 -14.67 -5.57 -8.01
N LYS A 147 -14.76 -6.90 -7.85
CA LYS A 147 -13.76 -7.86 -8.33
C LYS A 147 -13.51 -7.71 -9.84
N SER A 148 -14.55 -7.50 -10.65
CA SER A 148 -14.42 -7.29 -12.08
C SER A 148 -13.63 -6.01 -12.41
N THR A 149 -13.83 -4.95 -11.64
CA THR A 149 -13.04 -3.70 -11.77
C THR A 149 -11.58 -3.93 -11.45
N VAL A 150 -11.27 -4.68 -10.38
CA VAL A 150 -9.89 -5.05 -10.02
C VAL A 150 -9.25 -5.85 -11.13
N TYR A 151 -9.92 -6.88 -11.63
CA TYR A 151 -9.43 -7.71 -12.74
C TYR A 151 -9.10 -6.88 -13.98
N ASN A 152 -10.01 -6.01 -14.40
CA ASN A 152 -9.81 -5.15 -15.58
C ASN A 152 -8.64 -4.17 -15.37
N ARG A 153 -8.47 -3.62 -14.17
CA ARG A 153 -7.34 -2.74 -13.83
C ARG A 153 -6.02 -3.49 -13.83
N LEU A 154 -5.97 -4.71 -13.30
CA LEU A 154 -4.78 -5.56 -13.34
C LEU A 154 -4.37 -5.87 -14.78
N ARG A 155 -5.30 -6.33 -15.62
CA ARG A 155 -5.03 -6.63 -17.03
C ARG A 155 -4.47 -5.41 -17.78
N LYS A 156 -5.09 -4.25 -17.56
CA LYS A 156 -4.62 -2.99 -18.18
C LYS A 156 -3.24 -2.57 -17.69
N ALA A 157 -2.95 -2.77 -16.40
CA ALA A 157 -1.64 -2.48 -15.83
C ALA A 157 -0.57 -3.42 -16.37
N GLU A 158 -0.85 -4.72 -16.41
CA GLU A 158 0.03 -5.74 -16.99
C GLU A 158 0.35 -5.44 -18.45
N ASP A 159 -0.65 -5.03 -19.25
CA ASP A 159 -0.45 -4.66 -20.65
C ASP A 159 0.47 -3.44 -20.79
N GLN A 160 0.31 -2.43 -19.93
CA GLN A 160 1.19 -1.25 -19.93
C GLN A 160 2.62 -1.58 -19.52
N LEU A 161 2.80 -2.39 -18.46
CA LEU A 161 4.12 -2.83 -18.02
C LEU A 161 4.80 -3.70 -19.07
N ARG A 162 4.07 -4.57 -19.75
CA ARG A 162 4.60 -5.40 -20.86
C ARG A 162 5.11 -4.55 -22.00
N ILE A 163 4.40 -3.49 -22.38
CA ILE A 163 4.83 -2.55 -23.42
C ILE A 163 6.14 -1.87 -23.00
N THR A 164 6.26 -1.45 -21.74
CA THR A 164 7.47 -0.82 -21.22
C THR A 164 8.67 -1.78 -21.25
N LEU A 165 8.47 -3.01 -20.76
CA LEU A 165 9.52 -4.03 -20.71
C LEU A 165 9.93 -4.56 -22.11
N THR A 166 9.00 -4.62 -23.06
CA THR A 166 9.29 -5.07 -24.44
C THR A 166 9.75 -3.95 -25.35
N GLY A 167 9.49 -2.70 -24.99
CA GLY A 167 9.93 -1.52 -25.76
C GLY A 167 11.44 -1.29 -25.81
N GLY A 168 12.22 -2.02 -24.94
CA GLY A 168 13.68 -2.04 -24.99
C GLY A 168 14.27 -3.03 -25.97
N ASP A 169 13.50 -4.02 -26.44
CA ASP A 169 13.98 -5.10 -27.31
C ASP A 169 13.57 -4.96 -28.80
N CYS A 170 12.98 -3.85 -29.19
CA CYS A 170 12.65 -3.59 -30.59
C CYS A 170 13.78 -2.89 -31.36
N TYR A 171 15.02 -3.40 -31.24
CA TYR A 171 16.09 -3.17 -32.21
C TYR A 171 16.73 -4.52 -32.56
N VAL A 172 16.08 -5.22 -33.43
CA VAL A 172 16.71 -6.16 -34.34
C VAL A 172 16.16 -5.85 -35.75
#